data_c06b56ec0a3685d1e66177664b5ec1b3
#
_entry.id   c06b56ec0a3685d1e66177664b5ec1b3
#
_cell.length_a   1.000
_cell.length_b   1.000
_cell.length_c   1.000
_cell.angle_alpha   90.00
_cell.angle_beta   90.00
_cell.angle_gamma   90.00
#
_symmetry.space_group_name_H-M   'P 1'
#
loop_
_entity.id
_entity.type
_entity.pdbx_description
1 polymer ?
#
loop_
_entity_poly.entity_id
_entity_poly.type
_entity_poly.pdbx_seq_one_letter_code
_entity_poly.pdbx_strand_id
1 'polypeptide(L)'
;MNRTPVHAQAGTTMPEVLVAAIILAVFFGSIFELNAVCLRYIDASKESMAALQLVNDRNETLRNLAFSDLTNSSYVQNLLSSPANASEFAKKATEVVKISAYPTASGVTQFTRSATGTVTTDSVAANLGSTLVQVDVAVSWMMSLGTRARSEQVTSIISNGTKK
;
A
#
# COMPACT_ATOMS: atom_id res chain seq x y z
N MET A 1 30.62 -25.17 70.56
CA MET A 1 30.65 -23.80 69.95
C MET A 1 30.82 -23.91 68.49
N ASN A 2 29.71 -23.85 67.72
CA ASN A 2 29.77 -23.89 66.23
C ASN A 2 29.96 -22.46 65.73
N ARG A 3 31.09 -22.18 65.09
CA ARG A 3 31.33 -20.92 64.38
C ARG A 3 30.80 -21.07 62.98
N THR A 4 29.72 -20.34 62.66
CA THR A 4 29.24 -20.16 61.27
C THR A 4 30.31 -19.43 60.46
N PRO A 5 30.67 -19.92 59.29
CA PRO A 5 31.63 -19.23 58.42
C PRO A 5 31.01 -17.89 57.96
N VAL A 6 31.68 -16.79 58.24
CA VAL A 6 31.33 -15.47 57.70
C VAL A 6 31.75 -15.50 56.25
N HIS A 7 30.76 -15.53 55.37
CA HIS A 7 31.01 -15.32 53.93
C HIS A 7 31.61 -13.92 53.71
N ALA A 8 32.85 -13.86 53.37
CA ALA A 8 33.51 -12.62 52.93
C ALA A 8 32.76 -12.11 51.72
N GLN A 9 32.06 -10.99 51.83
CA GLN A 9 31.51 -10.25 50.71
C GLN A 9 32.70 -9.74 49.86
N ALA A 10 32.95 -10.39 48.75
CA ALA A 10 33.90 -9.87 47.74
C ALA A 10 33.28 -8.61 47.15
N GLY A 11 33.90 -7.45 47.40
CA GLY A 11 33.49 -6.19 46.75
C GLY A 11 33.70 -6.29 45.25
N THR A 12 32.75 -5.75 44.45
CA THR A 12 32.89 -5.64 42.99
C THR A 12 34.11 -4.80 42.66
N THR A 13 34.91 -5.30 41.72
CA THR A 13 36.09 -4.57 41.24
C THR A 13 35.71 -3.51 40.23
N MET A 14 36.47 -2.39 40.15
CA MET A 14 36.21 -1.32 39.19
C MET A 14 36.08 -1.83 37.72
N PRO A 15 36.90 -2.75 37.21
CA PRO A 15 36.74 -3.31 35.87
C PRO A 15 35.45 -4.11 35.71
N GLU A 16 34.95 -4.78 36.71
CA GLU A 16 33.71 -5.56 36.67
C GLU A 16 32.48 -4.63 36.50
N VAL A 17 32.46 -3.51 37.21
CA VAL A 17 31.42 -2.47 37.04
C VAL A 17 31.43 -1.87 35.64
N LEU A 18 32.63 -1.63 35.10
CA LEU A 18 32.79 -1.08 33.78
C LEU A 18 32.32 -2.03 32.69
N VAL A 19 32.65 -3.33 32.79
CA VAL A 19 32.15 -4.37 31.89
C VAL A 19 30.64 -4.51 31.96
N ALA A 20 30.08 -4.52 33.18
CA ALA A 20 28.62 -4.57 33.36
C ALA A 20 27.92 -3.36 32.74
N ALA A 21 28.48 -2.15 32.87
CA ALA A 21 27.93 -0.95 32.26
C ALA A 21 27.96 -1.00 30.73
N ILE A 22 29.03 -1.53 30.13
CA ILE A 22 29.13 -1.72 28.67
C ILE A 22 28.08 -2.72 28.18
N ILE A 23 27.91 -3.85 28.87
CA ILE A 23 26.91 -4.87 28.51
C ILE A 23 25.50 -4.27 28.58
N LEU A 24 25.18 -3.50 29.62
CA LEU A 24 23.89 -2.82 29.75
C LEU A 24 23.67 -1.79 28.63
N ALA A 25 24.68 -1.01 28.27
CA ALA A 25 24.59 -0.03 27.19
C ALA A 25 24.30 -0.70 25.84
N VAL A 26 24.97 -1.81 25.52
CA VAL A 26 24.71 -2.59 24.31
C VAL A 26 23.31 -3.21 24.34
N PHE A 27 22.89 -3.74 25.47
CA PHE A 27 21.56 -4.32 25.63
C PHE A 27 20.44 -3.29 25.40
N PHE A 28 20.53 -2.12 26.04
CA PHE A 28 19.55 -1.06 25.83
C PHE A 28 19.59 -0.52 24.38
N GLY A 29 20.79 -0.36 23.81
CA GLY A 29 20.94 0.04 22.39
C GLY A 29 20.21 -0.91 21.45
N SER A 30 20.36 -2.21 21.66
CA SER A 30 19.69 -3.24 20.86
C SER A 30 18.17 -3.20 20.99
N ILE A 31 17.64 -2.93 22.19
CA ILE A 31 16.19 -2.79 22.40
C ILE A 31 15.65 -1.57 21.64
N PHE A 32 16.34 -0.44 21.68
CA PHE A 32 15.90 0.75 20.94
C PHE A 32 15.91 0.54 19.43
N GLU A 33 16.93 -0.11 18.89
CA GLU A 33 17.00 -0.45 17.48
C GLU A 33 15.88 -1.39 17.08
N LEU A 34 15.63 -2.45 17.86
CA LEU A 34 14.52 -3.38 17.60
C LEU A 34 13.16 -2.66 17.59
N ASN A 35 12.93 -1.76 18.53
CA ASN A 35 11.69 -0.98 18.59
C ASN A 35 11.53 -0.09 17.35
N ALA A 36 12.61 0.58 16.91
CA ALA A 36 12.58 1.39 15.69
C ALA A 36 12.27 0.54 14.45
N VAL A 37 12.83 -0.66 14.35
CA VAL A 37 12.55 -1.60 13.26
C VAL A 37 11.08 -2.05 13.30
N CYS A 38 10.56 -2.40 14.47
CA CYS A 38 9.14 -2.79 14.62
C CYS A 38 8.19 -1.68 14.18
N LEU A 39 8.45 -0.44 14.55
CA LEU A 39 7.62 0.70 14.11
C LEU A 39 7.62 0.86 12.58
N ARG A 40 8.77 0.72 11.94
CA ARG A 40 8.87 0.76 10.47
C ARG A 40 8.07 -0.37 9.80
N TYR A 41 8.07 -1.58 10.37
CA TYR A 41 7.25 -2.69 9.84
C TYR A 41 5.75 -2.41 9.99
N ILE A 42 5.33 -1.81 11.11
CA ILE A 42 3.94 -1.41 11.32
C ILE A 42 3.52 -0.38 10.26
N ASP A 43 4.34 0.61 9.98
CA ASP A 43 4.04 1.62 8.97
C ASP A 43 3.98 1.02 7.55
N ALA A 44 4.88 0.12 7.21
CA ALA A 44 4.85 -0.61 5.94
C ALA A 44 3.58 -1.48 5.80
N SER A 45 3.13 -2.11 6.89
CA SER A 45 1.87 -2.87 6.90
C SER A 45 0.65 -1.96 6.71
N LYS A 46 0.62 -0.80 7.36
CA LYS A 46 -0.44 0.20 7.17
C LYS A 46 -0.51 0.70 5.73
N GLU A 47 0.64 0.96 5.08
CA GLU A 47 0.69 1.35 3.67
C GLU A 47 0.08 0.28 2.76
N SER A 48 0.40 -1.01 2.98
CA SER A 48 -0.16 -2.11 2.19
C SER A 48 -1.68 -2.25 2.41
N MET A 49 -2.16 -2.10 3.64
CA MET A 49 -3.60 -2.11 3.93
C MET A 49 -4.33 -0.92 3.27
N ALA A 50 -3.72 0.26 3.33
CA ALA A 50 -4.28 1.45 2.68
C ALA A 50 -4.32 1.30 1.15
N ALA A 51 -3.31 0.66 0.55
CA ALA A 51 -3.28 0.37 -0.88
C ALA A 51 -4.40 -0.60 -1.30
N LEU A 52 -4.60 -1.69 -0.55
CA LEU A 52 -5.69 -2.64 -0.79
C LEU A 52 -7.06 -1.96 -0.67
N GLN A 53 -7.26 -1.12 0.32
CA GLN A 53 -8.50 -0.36 0.48
C GLN A 53 -8.70 0.59 -0.71
N LEU A 54 -7.67 1.32 -1.13
CA LEU A 54 -7.75 2.25 -2.25
C LEU A 54 -8.14 1.55 -3.56
N VAL A 55 -7.51 0.40 -3.86
CA VAL A 55 -7.81 -0.41 -5.04
C VAL A 55 -9.25 -0.91 -5.01
N ASN A 56 -9.71 -1.41 -3.85
CA ASN A 56 -11.08 -1.89 -3.69
C ASN A 56 -12.11 -0.75 -3.82
N ASP A 57 -11.88 0.39 -3.18
CA ASP A 57 -12.76 1.55 -3.26
C ASP A 57 -12.92 2.05 -4.70
N ARG A 58 -11.80 2.10 -5.45
CA ARG A 58 -11.84 2.45 -6.87
C ARG A 58 -12.58 1.42 -7.70
N ASN A 59 -12.30 0.14 -7.49
CA ASN A 59 -12.96 -0.94 -8.20
C ASN A 59 -14.47 -0.93 -7.96
N GLU A 60 -14.91 -0.74 -6.71
CA GLU A 60 -16.34 -0.62 -6.38
C GLU A 60 -16.96 0.63 -6.99
N THR A 61 -16.26 1.75 -7.02
CA THR A 61 -16.71 2.97 -7.70
C THR A 61 -16.97 2.70 -9.18
N LEU A 62 -16.02 2.05 -9.88
CA LEU A 62 -16.15 1.73 -11.31
C LEU A 62 -17.25 0.69 -11.57
N ARG A 63 -17.39 -0.32 -10.69
CA ARG A 63 -18.48 -1.32 -10.79
C ARG A 63 -19.87 -0.73 -10.60
N ASN A 64 -19.98 0.38 -9.87
CA ASN A 64 -21.24 1.06 -9.62
C ASN A 64 -21.64 2.03 -10.73
N LEU A 65 -20.78 2.30 -11.71
CA LEU A 65 -21.09 3.13 -12.87
C LEU A 65 -22.10 2.43 -13.81
N ALA A 66 -22.85 3.25 -14.55
CA ALA A 66 -23.55 2.74 -15.74
C ALA A 66 -22.50 2.29 -16.78
N PHE A 67 -22.81 1.25 -17.55
CA PHE A 67 -21.87 0.72 -18.56
C PHE A 67 -21.48 1.79 -19.59
N SER A 68 -22.40 2.68 -19.97
CA SER A 68 -22.15 3.81 -20.87
C SER A 68 -21.11 4.79 -20.29
N ASP A 69 -21.16 5.04 -18.99
CA ASP A 69 -20.24 5.96 -18.32
C ASP A 69 -18.86 5.33 -18.15
N LEU A 70 -18.82 4.02 -17.87
CA LEU A 70 -17.59 3.24 -17.74
C LEU A 70 -16.84 3.17 -19.08
N THR A 71 -17.56 3.10 -20.21
CA THR A 71 -16.97 3.08 -21.56
C THR A 71 -16.67 4.46 -22.11
N ASN A 72 -17.10 5.52 -21.43
CA ASN A 72 -16.83 6.90 -21.80
C ASN A 72 -15.49 7.37 -21.19
N SER A 73 -14.46 7.50 -22.03
CA SER A 73 -13.11 7.85 -21.56
C SER A 73 -13.06 9.21 -20.84
N SER A 74 -13.81 10.21 -21.30
CA SER A 74 -13.84 11.53 -20.68
C SER A 74 -14.49 11.50 -19.30
N TYR A 75 -15.54 10.68 -19.13
CA TYR A 75 -16.19 10.51 -17.84
C TYR A 75 -15.25 9.84 -16.82
N VAL A 76 -14.61 8.73 -17.23
CA VAL A 76 -13.67 8.01 -16.36
C VAL A 76 -12.46 8.88 -16.01
N GLN A 77 -11.91 9.63 -16.97
CA GLN A 77 -10.81 10.55 -16.70
C GLN A 77 -11.20 11.61 -15.65
N ASN A 78 -12.39 12.17 -15.75
CA ASN A 78 -12.90 13.15 -14.79
C ASN A 78 -13.11 12.52 -13.39
N LEU A 79 -13.65 11.30 -13.35
CA LEU A 79 -13.80 10.54 -12.10
C LEU A 79 -12.47 10.30 -11.41
N LEU A 80 -11.42 9.99 -12.17
CA LEU A 80 -10.08 9.74 -11.66
C LEU A 80 -9.36 11.03 -11.19
N SER A 81 -9.85 12.22 -11.52
CA SER A 81 -9.26 13.49 -11.02
C SER A 81 -9.26 13.58 -9.50
N SER A 82 -10.21 12.89 -8.85
CA SER A 82 -10.25 12.73 -7.40
C SER A 82 -9.68 11.36 -6.99
N PRO A 83 -8.95 11.25 -5.86
CA PRO A 83 -8.53 9.97 -5.33
C PRO A 83 -9.73 9.11 -4.94
N ALA A 84 -9.60 7.78 -4.95
CA ALA A 84 -10.69 6.85 -4.65
C ALA A 84 -11.25 7.02 -3.22
N ASN A 85 -10.42 7.47 -2.29
CA ASN A 85 -10.82 7.82 -0.94
C ASN A 85 -10.04 9.03 -0.41
N ALA A 86 -10.43 9.54 0.75
CA ALA A 86 -9.85 10.73 1.35
C ALA A 86 -8.54 10.47 2.13
N SER A 87 -7.98 9.27 2.08
CA SER A 87 -6.77 8.94 2.83
C SER A 87 -5.55 9.73 2.32
N GLU A 88 -4.63 10.05 3.23
CA GLU A 88 -3.37 10.69 2.84
C GLU A 88 -2.51 9.80 1.94
N PHE A 89 -2.66 8.48 2.07
CA PHE A 89 -2.01 7.52 1.20
C PHE A 89 -2.52 7.64 -0.25
N ALA A 90 -3.84 7.76 -0.45
CA ALA A 90 -4.45 7.92 -1.77
C ALA A 90 -3.95 9.15 -2.53
N LYS A 91 -3.55 10.21 -1.80
CA LYS A 91 -2.99 11.43 -2.38
C LYS A 91 -1.55 11.26 -2.86
N LYS A 92 -0.83 10.25 -2.35
CA LYS A 92 0.61 10.01 -2.64
C LYS A 92 0.83 8.85 -3.61
N ALA A 93 -0.15 7.95 -3.76
CA ALA A 93 -0.05 6.77 -4.60
C ALA A 93 -0.32 7.10 -6.08
N THR A 94 0.34 6.39 -6.97
CA THR A 94 0.02 6.39 -8.40
C THR A 94 -1.02 5.32 -8.68
N GLU A 95 -2.10 5.69 -9.33
CA GLU A 95 -3.22 4.82 -9.67
C GLU A 95 -3.30 4.62 -11.17
N VAL A 96 -3.42 3.39 -11.62
CA VAL A 96 -3.58 3.01 -13.03
C VAL A 96 -4.88 2.25 -13.18
N VAL A 97 -5.74 2.72 -14.07
CA VAL A 97 -7.00 2.06 -14.41
C VAL A 97 -6.93 1.65 -15.87
N LYS A 98 -7.18 0.38 -16.15
CA LYS A 98 -7.25 -0.19 -17.50
C LYS A 98 -8.64 -0.75 -17.73
N ILE A 99 -9.21 -0.43 -18.88
CA ILE A 99 -10.52 -0.93 -19.32
C ILE A 99 -10.32 -1.58 -20.68
N SER A 100 -10.71 -2.83 -20.81
CA SER A 100 -10.58 -3.59 -22.07
C SER A 100 -11.84 -4.42 -22.34
N ALA A 101 -12.09 -4.75 -23.59
CA ALA A 101 -13.15 -5.69 -23.96
C ALA A 101 -12.86 -7.09 -23.38
N TYR A 102 -13.89 -7.81 -22.99
CA TYR A 102 -13.79 -9.18 -22.52
C TYR A 102 -14.66 -10.12 -23.36
N PRO A 103 -14.27 -11.37 -23.70
CA PRO A 103 -13.02 -12.04 -23.28
C PRO A 103 -11.78 -11.67 -24.11
N THR A 104 -11.96 -11.04 -25.27
CA THR A 104 -10.85 -10.73 -26.19
C THR A 104 -10.65 -9.22 -26.27
N ALA A 105 -9.54 -8.75 -25.73
CA ALA A 105 -9.18 -7.35 -25.80
C ALA A 105 -8.77 -6.96 -27.23
N SER A 106 -9.48 -5.98 -27.82
CA SER A 106 -9.11 -5.35 -29.10
C SER A 106 -8.38 -4.02 -28.93
N GLY A 107 -7.90 -3.77 -27.73
CA GLY A 107 -7.24 -2.57 -27.28
C GLY A 107 -7.52 -2.33 -25.79
N VAL A 108 -6.80 -1.40 -25.20
CA VAL A 108 -6.93 -1.04 -23.80
C VAL A 108 -7.08 0.48 -23.68
N THR A 109 -8.10 0.93 -22.98
CA THR A 109 -8.18 2.31 -22.52
C THR A 109 -7.50 2.36 -21.15
N GLN A 110 -6.43 3.14 -21.06
CA GLN A 110 -5.63 3.24 -19.85
C GLN A 110 -5.54 4.68 -19.38
N PHE A 111 -5.73 4.85 -18.10
CA PHE A 111 -5.59 6.12 -17.39
C PHE A 111 -4.57 5.95 -16.29
N THR A 112 -3.74 6.97 -16.10
CA THR A 112 -2.82 7.05 -14.98
C THR A 112 -3.07 8.33 -14.20
N ARG A 113 -3.39 8.18 -12.92
CA ARG A 113 -3.43 9.27 -11.95
C ARG A 113 -2.12 9.27 -11.17
N SER A 114 -1.34 10.33 -11.34
CA SER A 114 -0.08 10.49 -10.62
C SER A 114 -0.31 10.79 -9.12
N ALA A 115 0.75 10.63 -8.33
CA ALA A 115 0.76 11.02 -6.90
C ALA A 115 0.45 12.52 -6.68
N THR A 116 0.69 13.36 -7.68
CA THR A 116 0.35 14.79 -7.65
C THR A 116 -1.11 15.09 -7.99
N GLY A 117 -1.90 14.05 -8.35
CA GLY A 117 -3.30 14.18 -8.72
C GLY A 117 -3.55 14.46 -10.21
N THR A 118 -2.51 14.58 -11.02
CA THR A 118 -2.66 14.74 -12.48
C THR A 118 -3.12 13.43 -13.10
N VAL A 119 -4.17 13.49 -13.93
CA VAL A 119 -4.69 12.34 -14.67
C VAL A 119 -4.29 12.45 -16.13
N THR A 120 -3.64 11.42 -16.64
CA THR A 120 -3.28 11.27 -18.05
C THR A 120 -4.08 10.11 -18.67
N THR A 121 -4.49 10.27 -19.92
CA THR A 121 -5.00 9.17 -20.73
C THR A 121 -3.85 8.63 -21.58
N ASP A 122 -3.38 7.43 -21.22
CA ASP A 122 -2.19 6.83 -21.83
C ASP A 122 -2.52 6.13 -23.15
N SER A 123 -3.71 5.54 -23.21
CA SER A 123 -4.25 4.89 -24.41
C SER A 123 -5.78 4.92 -24.42
N VAL A 124 -6.34 4.87 -25.62
CA VAL A 124 -7.81 4.75 -25.82
C VAL A 124 -8.06 3.61 -26.79
N ALA A 125 -8.81 2.59 -26.34
CA ALA A 125 -9.23 1.49 -27.19
C ALA A 125 -10.24 1.99 -28.24
N ALA A 126 -10.11 1.55 -29.48
CA ALA A 126 -11.06 1.88 -30.54
C ALA A 126 -12.45 1.27 -30.29
N ASN A 127 -12.50 0.15 -29.58
CA ASN A 127 -13.75 -0.53 -29.22
C ASN A 127 -13.57 -1.28 -27.89
N LEU A 128 -14.39 -0.97 -26.91
CA LEU A 128 -14.47 -1.66 -25.61
C LEU A 128 -15.53 -2.78 -25.56
N GLY A 129 -16.19 -3.05 -26.71
CA GLY A 129 -17.30 -4.00 -26.75
C GLY A 129 -18.59 -3.42 -26.19
N SER A 130 -19.67 -4.19 -26.30
CA SER A 130 -21.03 -3.73 -25.90
C SER A 130 -21.63 -4.55 -24.77
N THR A 131 -20.99 -5.64 -24.36
CA THR A 131 -21.57 -6.62 -23.42
C THR A 131 -20.80 -6.77 -22.14
N LEU A 132 -19.47 -6.96 -22.23
CA LEU A 132 -18.59 -7.22 -21.09
C LEU A 132 -17.30 -6.42 -21.25
N VAL A 133 -16.86 -5.83 -20.15
CA VAL A 133 -15.54 -5.20 -20.04
C VAL A 133 -14.79 -5.75 -18.84
N GLN A 134 -13.49 -5.89 -18.98
CA GLN A 134 -12.59 -6.13 -17.89
C GLN A 134 -12.04 -4.79 -17.42
N VAL A 135 -12.03 -4.59 -16.11
CA VAL A 135 -11.47 -3.42 -15.44
C VAL A 135 -10.36 -3.89 -14.52
N ASP A 136 -9.16 -3.39 -14.75
CA ASP A 136 -8.00 -3.63 -13.90
C ASP A 136 -7.64 -2.32 -13.21
N VAL A 137 -7.63 -2.33 -11.90
CA VAL A 137 -7.21 -1.21 -11.07
C VAL A 137 -5.92 -1.60 -10.37
N ALA A 138 -4.87 -0.83 -10.56
CA ALA A 138 -3.59 -1.01 -9.91
C ALA A 138 -3.17 0.27 -9.20
N VAL A 139 -2.61 0.12 -8.01
CA VAL A 139 -2.05 1.21 -7.21
C VAL A 139 -0.61 0.89 -6.90
N SER A 140 0.28 1.84 -7.16
CA SER A 140 1.70 1.70 -6.89
C SER A 140 2.20 2.84 -6.00
N TRP A 141 3.15 2.51 -5.12
CA TRP A 141 3.75 3.47 -4.20
C TRP A 141 5.19 3.09 -3.86
N MET A 142 5.93 4.04 -3.32
CA MET A 142 7.23 3.79 -2.73
C MET A 142 7.05 3.55 -1.23
N MET A 143 7.49 2.40 -0.75
CA MET A 143 7.41 2.09 0.69
C MET A 143 8.31 3.02 1.49
N SER A 144 7.84 3.45 2.66
CA SER A 144 8.64 4.19 3.64
C SER A 144 9.81 3.36 4.19
N LEU A 145 9.66 2.02 4.20
CA LEU A 145 10.72 1.10 4.58
C LEU A 145 11.48 0.60 3.35
N GLY A 146 12.75 1.03 3.20
CA GLY A 146 13.69 0.48 2.22
C GLY A 146 13.50 0.96 0.78
N THR A 147 12.73 2.03 0.54
CA THR A 147 12.54 2.66 -0.79
C THR A 147 12.21 1.68 -1.92
N ARG A 148 11.49 0.61 -1.62
CA ARG A 148 11.04 -0.37 -2.62
C ARG A 148 9.70 0.03 -3.19
N ALA A 149 9.58 -0.04 -4.52
CA ALA A 149 8.29 0.08 -5.18
C ALA A 149 7.41 -1.14 -4.85
N ARG A 150 6.15 -0.88 -4.50
CA ARG A 150 5.10 -1.88 -4.29
C ARG A 150 3.91 -1.55 -5.15
N SER A 151 3.14 -2.57 -5.50
CA SER A 151 1.87 -2.40 -6.21
C SER A 151 0.87 -3.44 -5.73
N GLU A 152 -0.38 -3.02 -5.67
CA GLU A 152 -1.55 -3.88 -5.45
C GLU A 152 -2.50 -3.68 -6.63
N GLN A 153 -3.19 -4.74 -7.03
CA GLN A 153 -4.14 -4.69 -8.14
C GLN A 153 -5.37 -5.57 -7.88
N VAL A 154 -6.48 -5.14 -8.47
CA VAL A 154 -7.73 -5.89 -8.51
C VAL A 154 -8.26 -5.87 -9.94
N THR A 155 -8.76 -7.01 -10.39
CA THR A 155 -9.42 -7.18 -11.69
C THR A 155 -10.90 -7.49 -11.46
N SER A 156 -11.79 -6.84 -12.21
CA SER A 156 -13.21 -7.15 -12.24
C SER A 156 -13.75 -7.23 -13.67
N ILE A 157 -14.81 -8.01 -13.86
CA ILE A 157 -15.54 -8.09 -15.12
C ILE A 157 -16.92 -7.46 -14.89
N ILE A 158 -17.26 -6.49 -15.72
CA ILE A 158 -18.49 -5.73 -15.63
C ILE A 158 -19.33 -5.99 -16.88
N SER A 159 -20.59 -6.35 -16.68
CA SER A 159 -21.53 -6.61 -17.78
C SER A 159 -22.44 -5.39 -18.04
N ASN A 160 -22.84 -5.23 -19.29
CA ASN A 160 -23.88 -4.31 -19.70
C ASN A 160 -25.27 -4.86 -19.35
N GLY A 161 -25.42 -5.44 -18.16
CA GLY A 161 -26.72 -5.83 -17.64
C GLY A 161 -27.49 -4.59 -17.20
N THR A 162 -28.70 -4.43 -17.68
CA THR A 162 -29.61 -3.39 -17.17
C THR A 162 -29.76 -3.55 -15.67
N LYS A 163 -29.16 -2.67 -14.90
CA LYS A 163 -29.57 -2.50 -13.48
C LYS A 163 -31.04 -2.10 -13.51
N LYS A 164 -31.93 -3.03 -13.13
CA LYS A 164 -33.34 -2.74 -12.88
C LYS A 164 -33.47 -1.89 -11.62
#